data_63a1669110ac380b3b1b1087a4d2a2fd
#
_entry.id   63a1669110ac380b3b1b1087a4d2a2fd
#
_cell.length_a   1.000
_cell.length_b   1.000
_cell.length_c   1.000
_cell.angle_alpha   90.00
_cell.angle_beta   90.00
_cell.angle_gamma   90.00
#
_symmetry.space_group_name_H-M   'P 1'
#
loop_
_entity.id
_entity.type
_entity.pdbx_description
1 polymer ?
#
loop_
_entity_poly.entity_id
_entity_poly.type
_entity_poly.pdbx_seq_one_letter_code
_entity_poly.pdbx_strand_id
1 'polypeptide(L)'
;MRIALYEPDIPQNAGTILRMAACLGIEAHIIEPAGFPTTDRAFRRAGMDYLDQVALVRHASFDAFERWRRQEHARLILLTTQASTPYLDHAFHAGDVLLFGRESAGVPEAVHRAADARLVIPMRPGLRSLNVAVAAAMVVGEALRQTHHGPIRP
;
A
#
# COMPACT_ATOMS: atom_id res chain seq x y z
N MET A 1 -2.68 -7.47 8.67
CA MET A 1 -2.23 -6.93 7.37
C MET A 1 -2.13 -5.41 7.48
N ARG A 2 -1.16 -4.81 6.80
CA ARG A 2 -0.91 -3.37 6.79
C ARG A 2 -0.70 -2.90 5.35
N ILE A 3 -0.91 -1.61 5.09
CA ILE A 3 -0.63 -0.97 3.79
C ILE A 3 0.50 0.03 4.00
N ALA A 4 1.46 0.09 3.07
CA ALA A 4 2.50 1.10 3.06
C ALA A 4 2.53 1.83 1.70
N LEU A 5 2.66 3.15 1.74
CA LEU A 5 2.83 4.01 0.58
C LEU A 5 4.26 4.55 0.56
N TYR A 6 5.02 4.19 -0.47
CA TYR A 6 6.40 4.67 -0.66
C TYR A 6 6.38 6.03 -1.34
N GLU A 7 6.77 7.07 -0.61
CA GLU A 7 6.89 8.45 -1.11
C GLU A 7 5.73 8.87 -2.04
N PRO A 8 4.46 8.76 -1.60
CA PRO A 8 3.31 9.01 -2.47
C PRO A 8 3.34 10.42 -3.02
N ASP A 9 3.07 10.60 -4.31
CA ASP A 9 3.18 11.90 -5.00
C ASP A 9 1.85 12.40 -5.57
N ILE A 10 0.78 11.61 -5.56
CA ILE A 10 -0.56 12.03 -5.95
C ILE A 10 -1.49 12.05 -4.72
N PRO A 11 -1.83 13.25 -4.21
CA PRO A 11 -2.58 13.38 -2.95
C PRO A 11 -3.97 12.71 -2.97
N GLN A 12 -4.68 12.75 -4.11
CA GLN A 12 -5.98 12.09 -4.25
C GLN A 12 -5.89 10.58 -4.05
N ASN A 13 -4.88 9.95 -4.63
CA ASN A 13 -4.68 8.50 -4.52
C ASN A 13 -4.35 8.10 -3.07
N ALA A 14 -3.44 8.82 -2.43
CA ALA A 14 -3.09 8.60 -1.04
C ALA A 14 -4.31 8.75 -0.12
N GLY A 15 -5.09 9.83 -0.27
CA GLY A 15 -6.32 10.04 0.49
C GLY A 15 -7.34 8.93 0.30
N THR A 16 -7.52 8.46 -0.94
CA THR A 16 -8.44 7.36 -1.27
C THR A 16 -8.00 6.04 -0.62
N ILE A 17 -6.70 5.74 -0.65
CA ILE A 17 -6.15 4.52 0.00
C ILE A 17 -6.32 4.59 1.51
N LEU A 18 -6.03 5.74 2.14
CA LEU A 18 -6.19 5.90 3.58
C LEU A 18 -7.65 5.80 4.02
N ARG A 19 -8.59 6.34 3.22
CA ARG A 19 -10.02 6.14 3.45
C ARG A 19 -10.41 4.66 3.40
N MET A 20 -9.94 3.93 2.39
CA MET A 20 -10.16 2.49 2.30
C MET A 20 -9.59 1.76 3.53
N ALA A 21 -8.36 2.10 3.94
CA ALA A 21 -7.73 1.51 5.11
C ALA A 21 -8.55 1.74 6.39
N ALA A 22 -9.06 2.96 6.60
CA ALA A 22 -9.94 3.30 7.71
C ALA A 22 -11.23 2.44 7.70
N CYS A 23 -11.91 2.38 6.55
CA CYS A 23 -13.14 1.60 6.39
C CYS A 23 -12.95 0.10 6.65
N LEU A 24 -11.76 -0.44 6.37
CA LEU A 24 -11.46 -1.86 6.51
C LEU A 24 -10.71 -2.18 7.82
N GLY A 25 -10.44 -1.19 8.67
CA GLY A 25 -9.68 -1.38 9.91
C GLY A 25 -8.23 -1.80 9.69
N ILE A 26 -7.61 -1.36 8.59
CA ILE A 26 -6.24 -1.68 8.21
C ILE A 26 -5.32 -0.52 8.62
N GLU A 27 -4.22 -0.84 9.32
CA GLU A 27 -3.18 0.13 9.63
C GLU A 27 -2.45 0.56 8.36
N ALA A 28 -2.23 1.87 8.20
CA ALA A 28 -1.56 2.45 7.04
C ALA A 28 -0.26 3.12 7.42
N HIS A 29 0.74 3.03 6.54
CA HIS A 29 2.05 3.62 6.69
C HIS A 29 2.35 4.55 5.52
N ILE A 30 2.91 5.72 5.80
CA ILE A 30 3.49 6.61 4.78
C ILE A 30 5.00 6.66 5.00
N ILE A 31 5.74 6.35 3.95
CA ILE A 31 7.20 6.47 3.92
C ILE A 31 7.52 7.81 3.24
N GLU A 32 8.10 8.72 4.03
CA GLU A 32 8.46 10.06 3.57
C GLU A 32 9.73 10.06 2.67
N PRO A 33 9.92 11.10 1.83
CA PRO A 33 9.06 12.28 1.70
C PRO A 33 7.83 12.03 0.83
N ALA A 34 6.65 12.44 1.30
CA ALA A 34 5.49 12.53 0.42
C ALA A 34 5.60 13.77 -0.48
N GLY A 35 5.11 13.69 -1.71
CA GLY A 35 5.12 14.79 -2.67
C GLY A 35 4.12 15.93 -2.37
N PHE A 36 3.41 15.84 -1.23
CA PHE A 36 2.40 16.82 -0.81
C PHE A 36 2.31 16.88 0.73
N PRO A 37 1.92 18.03 1.32
CA PRO A 37 1.70 18.14 2.75
C PRO A 37 0.37 17.49 3.16
N THR A 38 0.24 17.12 4.43
CA THR A 38 -1.03 16.59 5.01
C THR A 38 -2.18 17.59 4.98
N THR A 39 -1.86 18.88 4.82
CA THR A 39 -2.83 19.97 4.64
C THR A 39 -3.32 20.12 3.20
N ASP A 40 -2.78 19.32 2.25
CA ASP A 40 -3.19 19.37 0.85
C ASP A 40 -4.71 19.16 0.72
N ARG A 41 -5.35 20.07 -0.04
CA ARG A 41 -6.81 20.07 -0.20
C ARG A 41 -7.33 18.81 -0.89
N ALA A 42 -6.62 18.32 -1.91
CA ALA A 42 -7.02 17.14 -2.65
C ALA A 42 -6.85 15.87 -1.80
N PHE A 43 -5.78 15.79 -0.99
CA PHE A 43 -5.57 14.74 -0.01
C PHE A 43 -6.71 14.68 1.02
N ARG A 44 -7.00 15.81 1.65
CA ARG A 44 -8.08 15.90 2.66
C ARG A 44 -9.46 15.61 2.06
N ARG A 45 -9.74 16.12 0.86
CA ARG A 45 -11.01 15.86 0.16
C ARG A 45 -11.19 14.38 -0.17
N ALA A 46 -10.15 13.70 -0.62
CA ALA A 46 -10.21 12.27 -0.95
C ALA A 46 -10.34 11.38 0.29
N GLY A 47 -9.64 11.73 1.37
CA GLY A 47 -9.69 11.00 2.63
C GLY A 47 -10.93 11.31 3.48
N MET A 48 -11.56 12.49 3.28
CA MET A 48 -12.70 12.97 4.06
C MET A 48 -12.41 12.91 5.58
N ASP A 49 -13.44 12.69 6.39
CA ASP A 49 -13.34 12.56 7.85
C ASP A 49 -12.67 11.26 8.31
N TYR A 50 -12.38 10.35 7.37
CA TYR A 50 -11.74 9.06 7.67
C TYR A 50 -10.25 9.18 7.95
N LEU A 51 -9.59 10.30 7.57
CA LEU A 51 -8.18 10.53 7.87
C LEU A 51 -7.91 10.58 9.39
N ASP A 52 -8.88 11.01 10.18
CA ASP A 52 -8.80 11.07 11.64
C ASP A 52 -9.10 9.70 12.29
N GLN A 53 -9.60 8.74 11.52
CA GLN A 53 -10.00 7.41 11.99
C GLN A 53 -9.03 6.31 11.56
N VAL A 54 -8.17 6.57 10.57
CA VAL A 54 -7.17 5.60 10.13
C VAL A 54 -6.01 5.53 11.12
N ALA A 55 -5.61 4.30 11.49
CA ALA A 55 -4.35 4.10 12.19
C ALA A 55 -3.19 4.38 11.23
N LEU A 56 -2.67 5.61 11.26
CA LEU A 56 -1.63 6.09 10.37
C LEU A 56 -0.29 6.22 11.07
N VAL A 57 0.72 5.53 10.56
CA VAL A 57 2.12 5.63 11.00
C VAL A 57 2.94 6.30 9.89
N ARG A 58 3.78 7.27 10.24
CA ARG A 58 4.68 7.95 9.31
C ARG A 58 6.11 7.59 9.61
N HIS A 59 6.87 7.27 8.57
CA HIS A 59 8.29 6.95 8.66
C HIS A 59 9.09 8.03 7.92
N ALA A 60 10.10 8.58 8.58
CA ALA A 60 10.93 9.66 8.02
C ALA A 60 11.73 9.23 6.75
N SER A 61 11.89 7.92 6.52
CA SER A 61 12.58 7.35 5.38
C SER A 61 12.24 5.87 5.23
N PHE A 62 12.60 5.29 4.08
CA PHE A 62 12.52 3.84 3.89
C PHE A 62 13.35 3.06 4.90
N ASP A 63 14.54 3.54 5.27
CA ASP A 63 15.38 2.90 6.30
C ASP A 63 14.70 2.88 7.67
N ALA A 64 13.98 3.95 8.03
CA ALA A 64 13.20 3.98 9.26
C ALA A 64 12.05 2.98 9.23
N PHE A 65 11.35 2.88 8.11
CA PHE A 65 10.31 1.88 7.87
C PHE A 65 10.87 0.45 7.94
N GLU A 66 12.02 0.17 7.32
CA GLU A 66 12.65 -1.17 7.36
C GLU A 66 13.08 -1.59 8.76
N ARG A 67 13.60 -0.66 9.58
CA ARG A 67 13.90 -0.95 10.99
C ARG A 67 12.65 -1.36 11.75
N TRP A 68 11.58 -0.61 11.61
CA TRP A 68 10.27 -0.93 12.21
C TRP A 68 9.75 -2.28 11.71
N ARG A 69 9.72 -2.51 10.40
CA ARG A 69 9.22 -3.75 9.79
C ARG A 69 9.94 -5.00 10.29
N ARG A 70 11.28 -4.90 10.43
CA ARG A 70 12.10 -6.00 10.94
C ARG A 70 11.83 -6.29 12.41
N GLN A 71 11.57 -5.27 13.23
CA GLN A 71 11.16 -5.45 14.63
C GLN A 71 9.79 -6.13 14.74
N GLU A 72 8.88 -5.82 13.83
CA GLU A 72 7.56 -6.45 13.74
C GLU A 72 7.60 -7.86 13.09
N HIS A 73 8.74 -8.30 12.60
CA HIS A 73 8.88 -9.55 11.82
C HIS A 73 7.89 -9.65 10.65
N ALA A 74 7.50 -8.53 10.07
CA ALA A 74 6.52 -8.45 8.99
C ALA A 74 7.15 -8.69 7.62
N ARG A 75 6.48 -9.48 6.77
CA ARG A 75 6.90 -9.65 5.37
C ARG A 75 6.53 -8.40 4.56
N LEU A 76 7.41 -7.99 3.65
CA LEU A 76 7.20 -6.90 2.71
C LEU A 76 6.79 -7.45 1.35
N ILE A 77 5.57 -7.15 0.95
CA ILE A 77 4.99 -7.57 -0.33
C ILE A 77 4.89 -6.33 -1.24
N LEU A 78 5.77 -6.23 -2.21
CA LEU A 78 5.83 -5.10 -3.14
C LEU A 78 4.91 -5.33 -4.34
N LEU A 79 4.00 -4.41 -4.59
CA LEU A 79 3.17 -4.36 -5.80
C LEU A 79 3.89 -3.51 -6.84
N THR A 80 4.28 -4.12 -7.96
CA THR A 80 5.06 -3.47 -9.00
C THR A 80 4.77 -4.05 -10.38
N THR A 81 4.77 -3.21 -11.40
CA THR A 81 4.64 -3.65 -12.79
C THR A 81 5.87 -4.37 -13.33
N GLN A 82 6.97 -4.39 -12.57
CA GLN A 82 8.22 -5.08 -12.91
C GLN A 82 8.28 -6.51 -12.37
N ALA A 83 7.26 -6.97 -11.66
CA ALA A 83 7.17 -8.33 -11.18
C ALA A 83 6.62 -9.29 -12.24
N SER A 84 6.88 -10.59 -12.07
CA SER A 84 6.36 -11.66 -12.93
C SER A 84 5.30 -12.52 -12.23
N THR A 85 5.23 -12.50 -10.91
CA THR A 85 4.28 -13.31 -10.14
C THR A 85 2.93 -12.57 -10.04
N PRO A 86 1.83 -13.13 -10.59
CA PRO A 86 0.51 -12.57 -10.41
C PRO A 86 0.11 -12.52 -8.94
N TYR A 87 -0.54 -11.44 -8.50
CA TYR A 87 -0.96 -11.29 -7.11
C TYR A 87 -1.98 -12.36 -6.67
N LEU A 88 -2.75 -12.91 -7.62
CA LEU A 88 -3.73 -13.99 -7.35
C LEU A 88 -3.07 -15.34 -7.04
N ASP A 89 -1.81 -15.53 -7.46
CA ASP A 89 -1.06 -16.77 -7.22
C ASP A 89 -0.26 -16.72 -5.91
N HIS A 90 -0.32 -15.60 -5.18
CA HIS A 90 0.42 -15.39 -3.93
C HIS A 90 -0.40 -15.79 -2.70
N ALA A 91 0.25 -16.48 -1.76
CA ALA A 91 -0.32 -16.76 -0.44
C ALA A 91 -0.06 -15.60 0.53
N PHE A 92 -1.08 -14.77 0.77
CA PHE A 92 -1.03 -13.66 1.71
C PHE A 92 -1.14 -14.15 3.16
N HIS A 93 -0.47 -13.44 4.08
CA HIS A 93 -0.58 -13.67 5.53
C HIS A 93 -1.14 -12.42 6.23
N ALA A 94 -1.80 -12.64 7.37
CA ALA A 94 -2.39 -11.55 8.15
C ALA A 94 -1.36 -10.50 8.65
N GLY A 95 -0.08 -10.86 8.74
CA GLY A 95 1.01 -9.97 9.15
C GLY A 95 1.71 -9.22 8.01
N ASP A 96 1.32 -9.45 6.75
CA ASP A 96 1.98 -8.82 5.59
C ASP A 96 1.82 -7.31 5.58
N VAL A 97 2.84 -6.63 5.05
CA VAL A 97 2.80 -5.22 4.67
C VAL A 97 2.77 -5.13 3.15
N LEU A 98 1.67 -4.64 2.60
CA LEU A 98 1.50 -4.42 1.17
C LEU A 98 2.06 -3.05 0.80
N LEU A 99 3.16 -3.01 0.04
CA LEU A 99 3.84 -1.78 -0.35
C LEU A 99 3.47 -1.36 -1.77
N PHE A 100 3.03 -0.12 -1.90
CA PHE A 100 2.73 0.52 -3.18
C PHE A 100 3.72 1.66 -3.42
N GLY A 101 4.34 1.66 -4.59
CA GLY A 101 5.29 2.69 -5.00
C GLY A 101 4.63 4.01 -5.38
N ARG A 102 5.45 5.05 -5.55
CA ARG A 102 4.99 6.35 -6.04
C ARG A 102 4.51 6.22 -7.49
N GLU A 103 3.51 7.00 -7.84
CA GLU A 103 2.83 6.90 -9.13
C GLU A 103 3.74 7.29 -10.29
N SER A 104 4.61 8.28 -10.09
CA SER A 104 5.51 8.81 -11.13
C SER A 104 6.70 7.92 -11.43
N ALA A 105 7.21 7.15 -10.46
CA ALA A 105 8.50 6.47 -10.58
C ALA A 105 8.58 5.07 -9.93
N GLY A 106 7.50 4.57 -9.34
CA GLY A 106 7.53 3.30 -8.59
C GLY A 106 8.43 3.38 -7.36
N VAL A 107 9.30 2.40 -7.20
CA VAL A 107 10.27 2.33 -6.10
C VAL A 107 11.69 2.11 -6.61
N PRO A 108 12.72 2.56 -5.86
CA PRO A 108 14.11 2.29 -6.20
C PRO A 108 14.46 0.81 -6.10
N GLU A 109 15.56 0.42 -6.76
CA GLU A 109 16.06 -0.96 -6.75
C GLU A 109 16.34 -1.50 -5.33
N ALA A 110 16.77 -0.65 -4.41
CA ALA A 110 16.97 -1.03 -3.02
C ALA A 110 15.68 -1.53 -2.35
N VAL A 111 14.53 -0.95 -2.67
CA VAL A 111 13.21 -1.37 -2.18
C VAL A 111 12.78 -2.68 -2.84
N HIS A 112 13.05 -2.85 -4.14
CA HIS A 112 12.82 -4.12 -4.83
C HIS A 112 13.59 -5.28 -4.18
N ARG A 113 14.85 -5.03 -3.79
CA ARG A 113 15.69 -6.06 -3.12
C ARG A 113 15.27 -6.34 -1.68
N ALA A 114 14.69 -5.36 -0.99
CA ALA A 114 14.23 -5.54 0.39
C ALA A 114 12.91 -6.30 0.49
N ALA A 115 12.14 -6.39 -0.60
CA ALA A 115 10.85 -7.06 -0.62
C ALA A 115 11.00 -8.59 -0.52
N ASP A 116 10.20 -9.20 0.35
CA ASP A 116 10.12 -10.66 0.50
C ASP A 116 9.38 -11.31 -0.68
N ALA A 117 8.43 -10.59 -1.29
CA ALA A 117 7.79 -10.96 -2.54
C ALA A 117 7.49 -9.71 -3.39
N ARG A 118 7.51 -9.90 -4.70
CA ARG A 118 7.15 -8.89 -5.70
C ARG A 118 6.02 -9.42 -6.55
N LEU A 119 4.92 -8.69 -6.60
CA LEU A 119 3.70 -9.12 -7.26
C LEU A 119 3.25 -8.12 -8.31
N VAL A 120 2.59 -8.61 -9.34
CA VAL A 120 2.01 -7.82 -10.43
C VAL A 120 0.51 -8.07 -10.53
N ILE A 121 -0.25 -7.05 -10.90
CA ILE A 121 -1.60 -7.19 -11.39
C ILE A 121 -1.48 -7.40 -12.91
N PRO A 122 -1.85 -8.58 -13.44
CA PRO A 122 -1.78 -8.83 -14.88
C PRO A 122 -2.64 -7.84 -15.66
N MET A 123 -2.07 -7.24 -16.70
CA MET A 123 -2.75 -6.29 -17.57
C MET A 123 -2.61 -6.70 -19.03
N ARG A 124 -3.47 -6.16 -19.89
CA ARG A 124 -3.35 -6.34 -21.35
C ARG A 124 -2.02 -5.75 -21.84
N PRO A 125 -1.36 -6.38 -22.82
CA PRO A 125 -0.16 -5.83 -23.43
C PRO A 125 -0.36 -4.39 -23.93
N GLY A 126 0.65 -3.54 -23.77
CA GLY A 126 0.65 -2.14 -24.19
C GLY A 126 0.07 -1.15 -23.18
N LEU A 127 -0.55 -1.63 -22.09
CA LEU A 127 -0.98 -0.77 -20.97
C LEU A 127 0.15 -0.67 -19.92
N ARG A 128 0.30 0.52 -19.31
CA ARG A 128 1.45 0.80 -18.44
C ARG A 128 1.20 0.44 -16.97
N SER A 129 0.10 0.93 -16.42
CA SER A 129 -0.24 0.77 -15.01
C SER A 129 -1.71 1.07 -14.75
N LEU A 130 -2.24 0.54 -13.66
CA LEU A 130 -3.49 0.96 -13.06
C LEU A 130 -3.25 2.18 -12.14
N ASN A 131 -4.32 2.92 -11.87
CA ASN A 131 -4.32 3.87 -10.76
C ASN A 131 -3.96 3.13 -9.47
N VAL A 132 -3.03 3.68 -8.66
CA VAL A 132 -2.51 2.99 -7.47
C VAL A 132 -3.60 2.71 -6.43
N ALA A 133 -4.60 3.57 -6.28
CA ALA A 133 -5.70 3.32 -5.35
C ALA A 133 -6.59 2.15 -5.81
N VAL A 134 -6.80 2.02 -7.14
CA VAL A 134 -7.49 0.86 -7.72
C VAL A 134 -6.67 -0.41 -7.51
N ALA A 135 -5.37 -0.37 -7.80
CA ALA A 135 -4.47 -1.49 -7.57
C ALA A 135 -4.46 -1.93 -6.09
N ALA A 136 -4.40 -0.96 -5.17
CA ALA A 136 -4.46 -1.21 -3.74
C ALA A 136 -5.77 -1.91 -3.34
N ALA A 137 -6.92 -1.43 -3.83
CA ALA A 137 -8.21 -2.02 -3.51
C ALA A 137 -8.32 -3.48 -4.00
N MET A 138 -7.83 -3.78 -5.21
CA MET A 138 -7.82 -5.14 -5.75
C MET A 138 -6.98 -6.09 -4.90
N VAL A 139 -5.75 -5.70 -4.57
CA VAL A 139 -4.82 -6.55 -3.82
C VAL A 139 -5.25 -6.71 -2.37
N VAL A 140 -5.70 -5.64 -1.73
CA VAL A 140 -6.24 -5.68 -0.36
C VAL A 140 -7.47 -6.58 -0.29
N GLY A 141 -8.39 -6.48 -1.25
CA GLY A 141 -9.57 -7.34 -1.31
C GLY A 141 -9.21 -8.83 -1.38
N GLU A 142 -8.26 -9.21 -2.23
CA GLU A 142 -7.79 -10.59 -2.33
C GLU A 142 -7.05 -11.03 -1.05
N ALA A 143 -6.18 -10.20 -0.50
CA ALA A 143 -5.46 -10.52 0.71
C ALA A 143 -6.41 -10.70 1.91
N LEU A 144 -7.45 -9.87 2.02
CA LEU A 144 -8.50 -10.03 3.03
C LEU A 144 -9.29 -11.34 2.82
N ARG A 145 -9.66 -11.66 1.59
CA ARG A 145 -10.34 -12.92 1.27
C ARG A 145 -9.54 -14.13 1.75
N GLN A 146 -8.21 -14.10 1.61
CA GLN A 146 -7.35 -15.20 2.05
C GLN A 146 -7.13 -15.25 3.57
N THR A 147 -7.11 -14.09 4.24
CA THR A 147 -6.66 -14.00 5.63
C THR A 147 -7.78 -13.82 6.65
N HIS A 148 -8.98 -13.41 6.22
CA HIS A 148 -10.15 -13.27 7.09
C HIS A 148 -10.94 -14.59 7.16
N HIS A 149 -10.89 -15.24 8.31
CA HIS A 149 -11.72 -16.41 8.61
C HIS A 149 -13.00 -15.99 9.33
N GLY A 150 -13.93 -15.40 8.60
CA GLY A 150 -15.25 -15.01 9.14
C GLY A 150 -15.93 -13.92 8.32
N PRO A 151 -17.25 -13.75 8.45
CA PRO A 151 -17.93 -12.64 7.79
C PRO A 151 -17.39 -11.32 8.35
N ILE A 152 -17.04 -10.39 7.44
CA ILE A 152 -16.84 -8.98 7.81
C ILE A 152 -18.20 -8.52 8.34
N ARG A 153 -18.33 -8.43 9.66
CA ARG A 153 -19.58 -7.95 10.27
C ARG A 153 -19.57 -6.43 10.23
N PRO A 154 -20.69 -5.82 9.83
CA PRO A 154 -20.88 -4.39 9.94
C PRO A 154 -20.85 -3.92 11.39
#